data_d9de1101b6b05731dc0732f11c600236
#
_entry.id   d9de1101b6b05731dc0732f11c600236
#
_cell.length_a   1.000
_cell.length_b   1.000
_cell.length_c   1.000
_cell.angle_alpha   90.00
_cell.angle_beta   90.00
_cell.angle_gamma   90.00
#
_symmetry.space_group_name_H-M   'P 1'
#
loop_
_entity.id
_entity.type
_entity.pdbx_description
1 polymer ?
#
loop_
_entity_poly.entity_id
_entity_poly.type
_entity_poly.pdbx_seq_one_letter_code
_entity_poly.pdbx_strand_id
1 'polypeptide(L)'
;MKKTLLFIFCLILAVNLQANNTKDNHQVVKKKRVLIFTKNGLSLNGEKGFVHKNIPNSIKALKEICKAENIDTDNSEDVSFFTDATLAKYDAIIFSNANNEVFDTEDQKAAFQNYIKDGGGFIAIHSANAVERDWPWYWALVGGKFVRHAPHQKFDVVVVDKNHPSTYFLGKVWKVNDECYFSNNLNPDIKVLLAADLKTVEDKKKVEYPNDIFGDYFPLCWSHEFEGARQWYTALGHDSETYDDPTFRKHLRGGIFWVLKMEK
;
A
#
# COMPACT_ATOMS: atom_id res chain seq x y z
N MET A 1 -9.30 68.83 -73.54
CA MET A 1 -8.12 67.98 -73.23
C MET A 1 -8.15 67.66 -71.77
N LYS A 2 -8.61 66.46 -71.38
CA LYS A 2 -8.67 66.01 -69.98
C LYS A 2 -7.53 65.02 -69.75
N LYS A 3 -6.62 65.33 -68.81
CA LYS A 3 -5.53 64.46 -68.39
C LYS A 3 -6.04 63.58 -67.26
N THR A 4 -6.05 62.30 -67.47
CA THR A 4 -6.42 61.31 -66.49
C THR A 4 -5.15 60.88 -65.74
N LEU A 5 -5.14 61.07 -64.40
CA LEU A 5 -4.03 60.68 -63.52
C LEU A 5 -4.34 59.26 -62.96
N LEU A 6 -3.42 58.38 -63.28
CA LEU A 6 -3.56 56.95 -62.82
C LEU A 6 -2.80 56.82 -61.46
N PHE A 7 -3.54 56.55 -60.38
CA PHE A 7 -2.99 56.22 -59.07
C PHE A 7 -2.75 54.72 -58.98
N ILE A 8 -1.48 54.30 -58.84
CA ILE A 8 -1.07 52.97 -58.57
C ILE A 8 -1.03 52.83 -57.05
N PHE A 9 -1.94 51.94 -56.49
CA PHE A 9 -1.98 51.63 -55.12
C PHE A 9 -1.07 50.41 -54.90
N CYS A 10 0.12 50.56 -54.29
CA CYS A 10 0.95 49.47 -53.85
C CYS A 10 0.40 48.89 -52.51
N LEU A 11 -0.20 47.69 -52.56
CA LEU A 11 -0.62 46.95 -51.40
C LEU A 11 0.62 46.23 -50.82
N ILE A 12 1.14 46.71 -49.67
CA ILE A 12 2.18 46.02 -48.92
C ILE A 12 1.48 44.99 -48.02
N LEU A 13 1.56 43.71 -48.39
CA LEU A 13 1.15 42.60 -47.51
C LEU A 13 2.23 42.42 -46.40
N ALA A 14 1.93 42.89 -45.19
CA ALA A 14 2.73 42.56 -44.03
C ALA A 14 2.35 41.14 -43.58
N VAL A 15 3.19 40.16 -43.84
CA VAL A 15 3.08 38.80 -43.30
C VAL A 15 3.56 38.84 -41.86
N ASN A 16 2.62 38.84 -40.92
CA ASN A 16 2.91 38.63 -39.50
C ASN A 16 3.24 37.14 -39.29
N LEU A 17 4.53 36.79 -39.22
CA LEU A 17 4.97 35.51 -38.63
C LEU A 17 4.76 35.58 -37.12
N GLN A 18 3.65 35.07 -36.64
CA GLN A 18 3.52 34.72 -35.24
C GLN A 18 4.36 33.46 -35.00
N ALA A 19 5.52 33.62 -34.39
CA ALA A 19 6.27 32.51 -33.82
C ALA A 19 5.45 31.93 -32.65
N ASN A 20 4.78 30.78 -32.89
CA ASN A 20 4.20 29.98 -31.85
C ASN A 20 5.32 29.45 -30.98
N ASN A 21 5.64 30.17 -29.90
CA ASN A 21 6.41 29.64 -28.78
C ASN A 21 5.54 28.67 -28.04
N THR A 22 5.44 27.44 -28.51
CA THR A 22 5.00 26.29 -27.68
C THR A 22 6.08 26.10 -26.60
N LYS A 23 5.90 26.76 -25.45
CA LYS A 23 6.59 26.36 -24.24
C LYS A 23 6.11 24.93 -23.96
N ASP A 24 6.96 23.97 -24.30
CA ASP A 24 6.83 22.60 -23.77
C ASP A 24 6.86 22.69 -22.23
N ASN A 25 5.68 22.81 -21.65
CA ASN A 25 5.49 22.65 -20.22
C ASN A 25 5.71 21.16 -19.92
N HIS A 26 6.94 20.68 -19.99
CA HIS A 26 7.32 19.47 -19.29
C HIS A 26 7.17 19.74 -17.79
N GLN A 27 5.94 19.58 -17.27
CA GLN A 27 5.78 19.40 -15.85
C GLN A 27 6.63 18.17 -15.50
N VAL A 28 7.75 18.42 -14.83
CA VAL A 28 8.56 17.35 -14.21
C VAL A 28 7.65 16.69 -13.19
N VAL A 29 7.01 15.57 -13.58
CA VAL A 29 6.19 14.78 -12.66
C VAL A 29 7.13 14.36 -11.54
N LYS A 30 6.89 14.90 -10.33
CA LYS A 30 7.69 14.56 -9.16
C LYS A 30 7.65 13.03 -8.97
N LYS A 31 8.81 12.41 -8.98
CA LYS A 31 8.96 10.98 -8.79
C LYS A 31 8.42 10.60 -7.41
N LYS A 32 7.59 9.57 -7.37
CA LYS A 32 7.06 9.04 -6.11
C LYS A 32 8.16 8.44 -5.26
N ARG A 33 8.05 8.54 -3.92
CA ARG A 33 9.00 8.01 -2.96
C ARG A 33 8.30 7.22 -1.85
N VAL A 34 8.83 6.05 -1.52
CA VAL A 34 8.25 5.12 -0.55
C VAL A 34 9.26 4.75 0.51
N LEU A 35 8.85 4.77 1.78
CA LEU A 35 9.61 4.22 2.90
C LEU A 35 9.16 2.77 3.16
N ILE A 36 10.08 1.82 3.11
CA ILE A 36 9.86 0.44 3.54
C ILE A 36 10.37 0.32 4.98
N PHE A 37 9.45 0.11 5.92
CA PHE A 37 9.75 0.02 7.36
C PHE A 37 9.53 -1.41 7.86
N THR A 38 10.53 -1.97 8.56
CA THR A 38 10.56 -3.39 8.93
C THR A 38 10.94 -3.63 10.39
N LYS A 39 10.82 -2.60 11.27
CA LYS A 39 11.15 -2.74 12.69
C LYS A 39 10.27 -3.80 13.35
N ASN A 40 10.90 -4.70 14.10
CA ASN A 40 10.25 -5.62 15.01
C ASN A 40 10.55 -5.17 16.43
N GLY A 41 9.55 -4.57 17.07
CA GLY A 41 9.66 -4.05 18.41
C GLY A 41 9.57 -5.13 19.49
N LEU A 42 9.57 -4.71 20.72
CA LEU A 42 9.28 -5.58 21.86
C LEU A 42 7.78 -5.80 21.99
N SER A 43 7.38 -6.93 22.57
CA SER A 43 5.98 -7.15 22.96
C SER A 43 5.58 -6.21 24.10
N LEU A 44 4.30 -6.10 24.40
CA LEU A 44 3.80 -5.31 25.53
C LEU A 44 4.43 -5.68 26.89
N ASN A 45 4.93 -6.91 27.04
CA ASN A 45 5.64 -7.35 28.27
C ASN A 45 7.16 -7.03 28.20
N GLY A 46 7.63 -6.36 27.17
CA GLY A 46 9.06 -6.03 27.02
C GLY A 46 9.92 -7.18 26.50
N GLU A 47 9.34 -8.28 26.04
CA GLU A 47 10.06 -9.44 25.51
C GLU A 47 10.29 -9.28 23.99
N LYS A 48 11.36 -9.91 23.51
CA LYS A 48 11.64 -9.97 22.07
C LYS A 48 10.55 -10.81 21.38
N GLY A 49 9.80 -10.18 20.49
CA GLY A 49 8.76 -10.82 19.70
C GLY A 49 9.30 -11.68 18.55
N PHE A 50 8.37 -12.27 17.80
CA PHE A 50 8.69 -13.04 16.61
C PHE A 50 9.20 -12.11 15.49
N VAL A 51 10.30 -12.49 14.84
CA VAL A 51 10.89 -11.79 13.70
C VAL A 51 10.85 -12.69 12.47
N HIS A 52 10.17 -12.24 11.43
CA HIS A 52 10.02 -13.01 10.20
C HIS A 52 11.33 -13.13 9.43
N LYS A 53 11.67 -14.35 9.02
CA LYS A 53 12.90 -14.62 8.23
C LYS A 53 12.83 -14.07 6.81
N ASN A 54 11.62 -13.79 6.30
CA ASN A 54 11.34 -13.29 4.96
C ASN A 54 11.64 -11.79 4.77
N ILE A 55 11.94 -11.03 5.83
CA ILE A 55 12.16 -9.58 5.76
C ILE A 55 13.17 -9.18 4.67
N PRO A 56 14.33 -9.82 4.53
CA PRO A 56 15.27 -9.50 3.45
C PRO A 56 14.66 -9.71 2.04
N ASN A 57 13.87 -10.78 1.86
CA ASN A 57 13.20 -11.09 0.60
C ASN A 57 12.10 -10.06 0.29
N SER A 58 11.34 -9.66 1.29
CA SER A 58 10.29 -8.65 1.14
C SER A 58 10.87 -7.28 0.76
N ILE A 59 11.95 -6.84 1.42
CA ILE A 59 12.66 -5.59 1.08
C ILE A 59 13.16 -5.65 -0.37
N LYS A 60 13.81 -6.75 -0.76
CA LYS A 60 14.30 -6.94 -2.14
C LYS A 60 13.17 -6.83 -3.14
N ALA A 61 12.09 -7.60 -2.96
CA ALA A 61 10.95 -7.62 -3.86
C ALA A 61 10.28 -6.25 -3.99
N LEU A 62 10.04 -5.55 -2.86
CA LEU A 62 9.43 -4.23 -2.85
C LEU A 62 10.31 -3.19 -3.56
N LYS A 63 11.63 -3.21 -3.35
CA LYS A 63 12.58 -2.33 -4.06
C LYS A 63 12.59 -2.60 -5.56
N GLU A 64 12.57 -3.87 -5.98
CA GLU A 64 12.53 -4.25 -7.39
C GLU A 64 11.22 -3.82 -8.05
N ILE A 65 10.07 -4.03 -7.39
CA ILE A 65 8.75 -3.58 -7.87
C ILE A 65 8.75 -2.05 -8.04
N CYS A 66 9.16 -1.32 -7.02
CA CYS A 66 9.20 0.14 -7.06
C CYS A 66 10.16 0.67 -8.13
N LYS A 67 11.35 0.07 -8.25
CA LYS A 67 12.34 0.45 -9.28
C LYS A 67 11.79 0.26 -10.69
N ALA A 68 11.10 -0.83 -10.97
CA ALA A 68 10.48 -1.11 -12.27
C ALA A 68 9.42 -0.06 -12.64
N GLU A 69 8.80 0.58 -11.65
CA GLU A 69 7.75 1.59 -11.82
C GLU A 69 8.26 3.03 -11.62
N ASN A 70 9.58 3.22 -11.63
CA ASN A 70 10.22 4.52 -11.43
C ASN A 70 9.84 5.20 -10.10
N ILE A 71 9.69 4.41 -9.03
CA ILE A 71 9.43 4.88 -7.67
C ILE A 71 10.71 4.77 -6.85
N ASP A 72 11.09 5.85 -6.16
CA ASP A 72 12.24 5.83 -5.23
C ASP A 72 11.87 5.13 -3.93
N THR A 73 12.85 4.43 -3.35
CA THR A 73 12.64 3.71 -2.09
C THR A 73 13.79 3.92 -1.12
N ASP A 74 13.44 4.15 0.16
CA ASP A 74 14.32 3.92 1.29
C ASP A 74 13.82 2.72 2.08
N ASN A 75 14.69 2.09 2.85
CA ASN A 75 14.25 1.13 3.87
C ASN A 75 14.93 1.42 5.21
N SER A 76 14.21 1.21 6.30
CA SER A 76 14.70 1.45 7.65
C SER A 76 14.03 0.53 8.67
N GLU A 77 14.73 0.25 9.75
CA GLU A 77 14.18 -0.24 11.01
C GLU A 77 14.29 0.83 12.10
N ASP A 78 14.87 1.99 11.76
CA ASP A 78 15.09 3.10 12.68
C ASP A 78 13.84 3.96 12.78
N VAL A 79 13.20 3.93 13.95
CA VAL A 79 11.98 4.70 14.21
C VAL A 79 12.25 6.22 14.35
N SER A 80 13.49 6.66 14.44
CA SER A 80 13.86 8.09 14.38
C SER A 80 13.47 8.76 13.05
N PHE A 81 13.16 7.97 12.01
CA PHE A 81 12.56 8.45 10.76
C PHE A 81 11.16 9.05 10.96
N PHE A 82 10.45 8.70 12.03
CA PHE A 82 9.09 9.16 12.29
C PHE A 82 9.10 10.55 12.93
N THR A 83 9.40 11.54 12.10
CA THR A 83 9.23 12.97 12.34
C THR A 83 8.46 13.59 11.18
N ASP A 84 7.68 14.66 11.43
CA ASP A 84 6.92 15.35 10.36
C ASP A 84 7.82 15.71 9.16
N ALA A 85 9.02 16.27 9.45
CA ALA A 85 9.97 16.69 8.41
C ALA A 85 10.52 15.53 7.56
N THR A 86 10.67 14.34 8.15
CA THR A 86 11.18 13.16 7.43
C THR A 86 10.04 12.50 6.66
N LEU A 87 8.89 12.29 7.29
CA LEU A 87 7.75 11.61 6.67
C LEU A 87 7.17 12.40 5.49
N ALA A 88 7.20 13.73 5.53
CA ALA A 88 6.78 14.58 4.40
C ALA A 88 7.56 14.35 3.09
N LYS A 89 8.65 13.59 3.11
CA LYS A 89 9.43 13.21 1.92
C LYS A 89 8.84 12.02 1.17
N TYR A 90 7.92 11.28 1.78
CA TYR A 90 7.38 10.02 1.26
C TYR A 90 5.92 10.17 0.84
N ASP A 91 5.59 9.59 -0.30
CA ASP A 91 4.20 9.51 -0.80
C ASP A 91 3.46 8.31 -0.21
N ALA A 92 4.20 7.27 0.21
CA ALA A 92 3.65 6.14 0.97
C ALA A 92 4.69 5.54 1.94
N ILE A 93 4.19 4.93 3.02
CA ILE A 93 4.96 4.13 3.96
C ILE A 93 4.44 2.69 3.90
N ILE A 94 5.36 1.73 3.75
CA ILE A 94 5.07 0.29 3.76
C ILE A 94 5.59 -0.30 5.05
N PHE A 95 4.72 -0.77 5.93
CA PHE A 95 5.11 -1.66 7.01
C PHE A 95 5.12 -3.09 6.48
N SER A 96 6.32 -3.64 6.28
CA SER A 96 6.50 -4.98 5.74
C SER A 96 7.04 -5.93 6.80
N ASN A 97 6.20 -6.87 7.24
CA ASN A 97 6.54 -7.82 8.29
C ASN A 97 7.03 -7.17 9.60
N ALA A 98 6.70 -5.89 9.82
CA ALA A 98 6.87 -5.23 11.11
C ALA A 98 5.96 -5.88 12.15
N ASN A 99 6.34 -5.87 13.43
CA ASN A 99 5.58 -6.55 14.48
C ASN A 99 5.85 -5.92 15.85
N ASN A 100 4.92 -6.08 16.77
CA ASN A 100 4.94 -5.58 18.15
C ASN A 100 5.05 -4.05 18.25
N GLU A 101 5.51 -3.52 19.40
CA GLU A 101 5.57 -2.09 19.64
C GLU A 101 6.78 -1.49 18.93
N VAL A 102 6.53 -0.72 17.86
CA VAL A 102 7.59 -0.19 17.00
C VAL A 102 7.96 1.25 17.31
N PHE A 103 7.04 2.02 17.91
CA PHE A 103 7.30 3.41 18.29
C PHE A 103 7.86 3.48 19.71
N ASP A 104 8.90 4.29 19.89
CA ASP A 104 9.58 4.47 21.18
C ASP A 104 9.02 5.67 21.97
N THR A 105 8.31 6.61 21.27
CA THR A 105 7.79 7.84 21.88
C THR A 105 6.43 8.23 21.29
N GLU A 106 5.64 8.98 22.05
CA GLU A 106 4.37 9.55 21.58
C GLU A 106 4.56 10.58 20.45
N ASP A 107 5.69 11.30 20.40
CA ASP A 107 6.00 12.22 19.31
C ASP A 107 6.13 11.49 17.95
N GLN A 108 6.71 10.29 17.95
CA GLN A 108 6.79 9.45 16.74
C GLN A 108 5.40 8.98 16.29
N LYS A 109 4.54 8.59 17.22
CA LYS A 109 3.14 8.24 16.94
C LYS A 109 2.38 9.44 16.39
N ALA A 110 2.56 10.63 17.01
CA ALA A 110 1.94 11.86 16.55
C ALA A 110 2.40 12.24 15.14
N ALA A 111 3.69 12.16 14.84
CA ALA A 111 4.22 12.42 13.50
C ALA A 111 3.63 11.45 12.45
N PHE A 112 3.46 10.16 12.81
CA PHE A 112 2.81 9.20 11.93
C PHE A 112 1.32 9.52 11.71
N GLN A 113 0.60 9.92 12.76
CA GLN A 113 -0.79 10.38 12.64
C GLN A 113 -0.91 11.61 11.74
N ASN A 114 -0.04 12.60 11.91
CA ASN A 114 -0.01 13.80 11.07
C ASN A 114 0.21 13.44 9.60
N TYR A 115 1.20 12.55 9.32
CA TYR A 115 1.47 12.06 7.98
C TYR A 115 0.22 11.44 7.31
N ILE A 116 -0.54 10.62 8.04
CA ILE A 116 -1.79 10.03 7.54
C ILE A 116 -2.85 11.10 7.28
N LYS A 117 -3.07 12.02 8.22
CA LYS A 117 -4.02 13.14 8.07
C LYS A 117 -3.70 14.06 6.90
N ASP A 118 -2.42 14.22 6.60
CA ASP A 118 -1.94 14.98 5.43
C ASP A 118 -2.09 14.21 4.11
N GLY A 119 -2.68 13.01 4.14
CA GLY A 119 -2.98 12.18 2.96
C GLY A 119 -1.84 11.27 2.53
N GLY A 120 -0.83 11.07 3.36
CA GLY A 120 0.27 10.13 3.14
C GLY A 120 -0.23 8.68 3.07
N GLY A 121 0.15 7.94 2.02
CA GLY A 121 -0.34 6.58 1.80
C GLY A 121 0.23 5.56 2.81
N PHE A 122 -0.56 4.52 3.15
CA PHE A 122 -0.11 3.48 4.06
C PHE A 122 -0.36 2.07 3.47
N ILE A 123 0.65 1.22 3.57
CA ILE A 123 0.60 -0.18 3.15
C ILE A 123 1.06 -1.05 4.31
N ALA A 124 0.29 -2.07 4.62
CA ALA A 124 0.64 -3.05 5.64
C ALA A 124 0.67 -4.46 5.04
N ILE A 125 1.77 -5.19 5.30
CA ILE A 125 2.00 -6.53 4.75
C ILE A 125 2.21 -7.50 5.91
N HIS A 126 1.46 -8.59 5.89
CA HIS A 126 1.52 -9.73 6.78
C HIS A 126 1.40 -9.30 8.25
N SER A 127 2.43 -9.49 9.08
CA SER A 127 2.38 -9.16 10.51
C SER A 127 2.28 -7.68 10.83
N ALA A 128 2.25 -6.79 9.85
CA ALA A 128 2.07 -5.38 10.11
C ALA A 128 0.73 -5.03 10.80
N ASN A 129 -0.29 -5.89 10.76
CA ASN A 129 -1.51 -5.70 11.55
C ASN A 129 -1.38 -6.16 13.01
N ALA A 130 -0.20 -6.66 13.39
CA ALA A 130 0.19 -7.00 14.76
C ALA A 130 1.15 -5.98 15.38
N VAL A 131 1.35 -4.83 14.73
CA VAL A 131 2.07 -3.68 15.26
C VAL A 131 1.17 -2.90 16.22
N GLU A 132 1.78 -2.29 17.27
CA GLU A 132 1.10 -1.42 18.24
C GLU A 132 -0.16 -2.08 18.81
N ARG A 133 0.02 -3.16 19.54
CA ARG A 133 -1.05 -4.03 20.01
C ARG A 133 -1.97 -3.39 21.06
N ASP A 134 -1.66 -2.19 21.51
CA ASP A 134 -2.49 -1.40 22.44
C ASP A 134 -2.76 0.02 21.92
N TRP A 135 -2.83 0.18 20.59
CA TRP A 135 -3.12 1.46 19.97
C TRP A 135 -4.33 1.39 19.01
N PRO A 136 -5.56 1.66 19.48
CA PRO A 136 -6.78 1.54 18.69
C PRO A 136 -6.78 2.35 17.39
N TRP A 137 -6.14 3.51 17.37
CA TRP A 137 -6.00 4.33 16.17
C TRP A 137 -5.24 3.55 15.06
N TYR A 138 -4.14 2.84 15.44
CA TYR A 138 -3.38 2.05 14.47
C TYR A 138 -4.21 0.88 13.90
N TRP A 139 -5.03 0.22 14.73
CA TRP A 139 -5.91 -0.86 14.24
C TRP A 139 -6.96 -0.33 13.28
N ALA A 140 -7.52 0.87 13.58
CA ALA A 140 -8.47 1.54 12.68
C ALA A 140 -7.79 1.91 11.36
N LEU A 141 -6.55 2.42 11.37
CA LEU A 141 -5.76 2.72 10.19
C LEU A 141 -5.49 1.45 9.37
N VAL A 142 -4.92 0.39 9.96
CA VAL A 142 -4.60 -0.84 9.22
C VAL A 142 -5.84 -1.64 8.81
N GLY A 143 -6.98 -1.34 9.45
CA GLY A 143 -8.27 -1.96 9.17
C GLY A 143 -8.63 -3.16 10.02
N GLY A 144 -7.78 -3.54 11.00
CA GLY A 144 -8.03 -4.63 11.93
C GLY A 144 -6.81 -4.97 12.78
N LYS A 145 -7.06 -5.60 13.94
CA LYS A 145 -6.03 -6.04 14.88
C LYS A 145 -5.81 -7.55 14.76
N PHE A 146 -4.58 -7.98 14.56
CA PHE A 146 -4.22 -9.39 14.57
C PHE A 146 -4.57 -10.06 15.92
N VAL A 147 -5.15 -11.24 15.84
CA VAL A 147 -5.48 -12.09 17.01
C VAL A 147 -4.60 -13.32 17.02
N ARG A 148 -4.65 -14.10 15.96
CA ARG A 148 -3.93 -15.37 15.77
C ARG A 148 -3.94 -15.78 14.30
N HIS A 149 -3.29 -16.87 13.98
CA HIS A 149 -3.37 -17.54 12.68
C HIS A 149 -3.64 -19.04 12.84
N ALA A 150 -4.15 -19.68 11.79
CA ALA A 150 -4.14 -21.12 11.64
C ALA A 150 -2.71 -21.63 11.39
N PRO A 151 -2.40 -22.93 11.57
CA PRO A 151 -1.12 -23.48 11.16
C PRO A 151 -0.82 -23.15 9.71
N HIS A 152 0.47 -22.92 9.40
CA HIS A 152 0.93 -22.69 8.03
C HIS A 152 0.55 -23.87 7.13
N GLN A 153 -0.13 -23.61 6.00
CA GLN A 153 -0.73 -24.63 5.15
C GLN A 153 -1.14 -24.11 3.78
N LYS A 154 -1.50 -25.02 2.89
CA LYS A 154 -2.18 -24.66 1.63
C LYS A 154 -3.67 -24.45 1.89
N PHE A 155 -4.22 -23.37 1.36
CA PHE A 155 -5.66 -23.09 1.40
C PHE A 155 -6.10 -22.23 0.22
N ASP A 156 -7.39 -22.11 0.02
CA ASP A 156 -7.99 -21.37 -1.06
C ASP A 156 -8.35 -19.94 -0.61
N VAL A 157 -7.97 -18.97 -1.41
CA VAL A 157 -8.30 -17.55 -1.24
C VAL A 157 -9.29 -17.15 -2.33
N VAL A 158 -10.47 -16.70 -1.94
CA VAL A 158 -11.51 -16.22 -2.86
C VAL A 158 -11.26 -14.75 -3.19
N VAL A 159 -11.35 -14.43 -4.49
CA VAL A 159 -11.29 -13.04 -4.96
C VAL A 159 -12.67 -12.41 -4.83
N VAL A 160 -12.81 -11.49 -3.86
CA VAL A 160 -14.07 -10.81 -3.54
C VAL A 160 -14.29 -9.61 -4.48
N ASP A 161 -13.27 -8.77 -4.67
CA ASP A 161 -13.33 -7.65 -5.62
C ASP A 161 -12.27 -7.83 -6.72
N LYS A 162 -12.75 -7.93 -7.96
CA LYS A 162 -11.91 -8.05 -9.17
C LYS A 162 -11.57 -6.72 -9.84
N ASN A 163 -12.09 -5.61 -9.35
CA ASN A 163 -11.87 -4.31 -9.96
C ASN A 163 -10.66 -3.59 -9.35
N HIS A 164 -10.11 -4.11 -8.26
CA HIS A 164 -8.96 -3.50 -7.61
C HIS A 164 -7.64 -3.84 -8.33
N PRO A 165 -6.67 -2.90 -8.44
CA PRO A 165 -5.38 -3.14 -9.10
C PRO A 165 -4.59 -4.33 -8.55
N SER A 166 -4.78 -4.71 -7.28
CA SER A 166 -4.09 -5.86 -6.68
C SER A 166 -4.76 -7.21 -6.94
N THR A 167 -5.94 -7.26 -7.57
CA THR A 167 -6.73 -8.50 -7.70
C THR A 167 -7.29 -8.77 -9.10
N TYR A 168 -7.35 -7.77 -10.00
CA TYR A 168 -8.01 -7.87 -11.31
C TYR A 168 -7.50 -9.02 -12.19
N PHE A 169 -6.25 -9.42 -12.02
CA PHE A 169 -5.57 -10.44 -12.80
C PHE A 169 -5.72 -11.86 -12.23
N LEU A 170 -6.22 -11.98 -10.98
CA LEU A 170 -6.45 -13.27 -10.33
C LEU A 170 -7.67 -13.99 -10.91
N GLY A 171 -7.69 -15.33 -10.82
CA GLY A 171 -8.88 -16.14 -11.05
C GLY A 171 -9.97 -15.87 -9.99
N LYS A 172 -11.01 -16.71 -9.95
CA LYS A 172 -12.01 -16.65 -8.86
C LYS A 172 -11.41 -17.10 -7.52
N VAL A 173 -10.46 -18.02 -7.59
CA VAL A 173 -9.75 -18.61 -6.44
C VAL A 173 -8.26 -18.53 -6.71
N TRP A 174 -7.51 -18.14 -5.70
CA TRP A 174 -6.06 -18.15 -5.66
C TRP A 174 -5.60 -19.15 -4.58
N LYS A 175 -4.90 -20.20 -5.00
CA LYS A 175 -4.36 -21.20 -4.08
C LYS A 175 -3.04 -20.69 -3.51
N VAL A 176 -2.96 -20.59 -2.20
CA VAL A 176 -1.78 -20.09 -1.48
C VAL A 176 -1.24 -21.14 -0.53
N ASN A 177 0.03 -20.99 -0.14
CA ASN A 177 0.65 -21.70 0.96
C ASN A 177 1.16 -20.64 1.94
N ASP A 178 0.44 -20.43 3.04
CA ASP A 178 0.68 -19.28 3.94
C ASP A 178 0.03 -19.55 5.32
N GLU A 179 0.08 -18.57 6.20
CA GLU A 179 -0.68 -18.53 7.44
C GLU A 179 -2.03 -17.83 7.22
N CYS A 180 -3.13 -18.51 7.53
CA CYS A 180 -4.44 -17.85 7.52
C CYS A 180 -4.58 -17.01 8.80
N TYR A 181 -4.47 -15.68 8.65
CA TYR A 181 -4.57 -14.73 9.75
C TYR A 181 -6.02 -14.43 10.12
N PHE A 182 -6.27 -14.32 11.42
CA PHE A 182 -7.54 -13.87 11.98
C PHE A 182 -7.34 -12.55 12.71
N SER A 183 -8.21 -11.60 12.42
CA SER A 183 -8.20 -10.26 13.00
C SER A 183 -9.53 -9.96 13.66
N ASN A 184 -9.51 -9.15 14.72
CA ASN A 184 -10.70 -8.53 15.30
C ASN A 184 -10.64 -7.00 15.12
N ASN A 185 -11.60 -6.28 15.70
CA ASN A 185 -11.71 -4.82 15.58
C ASN A 185 -11.60 -4.35 14.13
N LEU A 186 -12.24 -5.09 13.21
CA LEU A 186 -12.24 -4.72 11.80
C LEU A 186 -12.91 -3.36 11.62
N ASN A 187 -12.25 -2.46 10.90
CA ASN A 187 -12.83 -1.18 10.55
C ASN A 187 -14.02 -1.39 9.61
N PRO A 188 -15.21 -0.84 9.90
CA PRO A 188 -16.41 -1.06 9.09
C PRO A 188 -16.29 -0.54 7.66
N ASP A 189 -15.35 0.36 7.38
CA ASP A 189 -15.15 0.98 6.07
C ASP A 189 -14.21 0.17 5.15
N ILE A 190 -13.65 -0.96 5.63
CA ILE A 190 -12.79 -1.79 4.78
C ILE A 190 -13.56 -2.37 3.59
N LYS A 191 -12.95 -2.30 2.42
CA LYS A 191 -13.39 -2.99 1.21
C LYS A 191 -12.58 -4.26 1.07
N VAL A 192 -13.21 -5.40 1.36
CA VAL A 192 -12.55 -6.71 1.29
C VAL A 192 -12.23 -7.04 -0.17
N LEU A 193 -10.98 -7.36 -0.45
CA LEU A 193 -10.46 -7.71 -1.77
C LEU A 193 -10.25 -9.21 -1.92
N LEU A 194 -9.71 -9.84 -0.87
CA LEU A 194 -9.47 -11.28 -0.79
C LEU A 194 -9.98 -11.82 0.56
N ALA A 195 -10.51 -13.05 0.53
CA ALA A 195 -10.93 -13.76 1.74
C ALA A 195 -10.51 -15.22 1.70
N ALA A 196 -10.11 -15.80 2.83
CA ALA A 196 -9.89 -17.24 2.96
C ALA A 196 -11.21 -17.99 2.82
N ASP A 197 -11.23 -19.08 2.07
CA ASP A 197 -12.30 -20.09 2.16
C ASP A 197 -12.02 -21.01 3.35
N LEU A 198 -12.72 -20.78 4.48
CA LEU A 198 -12.51 -21.47 5.72
C LEU A 198 -12.77 -22.98 5.65
N LYS A 199 -13.49 -23.45 4.61
CA LYS A 199 -13.68 -24.88 4.37
C LYS A 199 -12.40 -25.58 3.95
N THR A 200 -11.43 -24.82 3.43
CA THR A 200 -10.12 -25.31 3.00
C THR A 200 -9.03 -25.10 4.04
N VAL A 201 -9.34 -24.48 5.18
CA VAL A 201 -8.40 -24.21 6.27
C VAL A 201 -8.55 -25.27 7.35
N GLU A 202 -7.48 -26.01 7.61
CA GLU A 202 -7.41 -26.93 8.74
C GLU A 202 -6.98 -26.17 10.00
N ASP A 203 -7.91 -26.02 10.95
CA ASP A 203 -7.65 -25.32 12.19
C ASP A 203 -8.43 -25.93 13.34
N LYS A 204 -7.73 -26.49 14.32
CA LYS A 204 -8.32 -27.07 15.53
C LYS A 204 -9.02 -26.03 16.42
N LYS A 205 -8.64 -24.75 16.27
CA LYS A 205 -9.16 -23.62 17.03
C LYS A 205 -10.24 -22.83 16.27
N LYS A 206 -10.83 -23.39 15.23
CA LYS A 206 -11.80 -22.66 14.39
C LYS A 206 -13.00 -22.10 15.15
N VAL A 207 -13.36 -22.68 16.28
CA VAL A 207 -14.41 -22.17 17.19
C VAL A 207 -14.02 -20.83 17.84
N GLU A 208 -12.73 -20.45 17.80
CA GLU A 208 -12.18 -19.20 18.31
C GLU A 208 -12.07 -18.13 17.22
N TYR A 209 -12.67 -18.32 16.05
CA TYR A 209 -12.70 -17.29 15.01
C TYR A 209 -13.38 -16.04 15.57
N PRO A 210 -12.80 -14.84 15.31
CA PRO A 210 -13.24 -13.63 15.98
C PRO A 210 -14.70 -13.26 15.75
N ASN A 211 -15.34 -13.80 14.71
CA ASN A 211 -16.73 -13.50 14.39
C ASN A 211 -17.39 -14.56 13.51
N ASP A 212 -18.64 -14.88 13.80
CA ASP A 212 -19.53 -15.65 12.90
C ASP A 212 -20.04 -14.82 11.71
N ILE A 213 -19.79 -13.50 11.71
CA ILE A 213 -20.34 -12.58 10.68
C ILE A 213 -19.80 -12.82 9.27
N PHE A 214 -18.69 -13.51 9.12
CA PHE A 214 -18.08 -13.81 7.80
C PHE A 214 -18.51 -15.19 7.25
N GLY A 215 -19.24 -15.98 8.04
CA GLY A 215 -19.68 -17.32 7.63
C GLY A 215 -18.50 -18.22 7.23
N ASP A 216 -18.53 -18.69 5.97
CA ASP A 216 -17.49 -19.58 5.42
C ASP A 216 -16.20 -18.86 4.96
N TYR A 217 -16.13 -17.52 5.04
CA TYR A 217 -15.03 -16.74 4.52
C TYR A 217 -14.46 -15.79 5.57
N PHE A 218 -13.15 -15.53 5.53
CA PHE A 218 -12.51 -14.56 6.41
C PHE A 218 -11.63 -13.58 5.63
N PRO A 219 -11.76 -12.24 5.86
CA PRO A 219 -10.97 -11.24 5.16
C PRO A 219 -9.46 -11.41 5.35
N LEU A 220 -8.69 -11.44 4.24
CA LEU A 220 -7.23 -11.51 4.25
C LEU A 220 -6.56 -10.32 3.59
N CYS A 221 -7.28 -9.63 2.72
CA CYS A 221 -6.77 -8.44 2.06
C CYS A 221 -7.90 -7.44 1.89
N TRP A 222 -7.62 -6.17 2.15
CA TRP A 222 -8.58 -5.08 2.02
C TRP A 222 -7.92 -3.76 1.70
N SER A 223 -8.73 -2.79 1.30
CA SER A 223 -8.35 -1.38 1.14
C SER A 223 -9.43 -0.50 1.76
N HIS A 224 -9.06 0.68 2.22
CA HIS A 224 -10.00 1.73 2.63
C HIS A 224 -9.32 3.09 2.61
N GLU A 225 -10.10 4.14 2.80
CA GLU A 225 -9.60 5.48 3.08
C GLU A 225 -9.77 5.75 4.58
N PHE A 226 -8.73 6.27 5.22
CA PHE A 226 -8.72 6.58 6.64
C PHE A 226 -8.07 7.94 6.88
N GLU A 227 -8.78 8.87 7.50
CA GLU A 227 -8.33 10.25 7.80
C GLU A 227 -7.66 10.97 6.60
N GLY A 228 -8.15 10.72 5.37
CA GLY A 228 -7.63 11.34 4.14
C GLY A 228 -6.56 10.51 3.41
N ALA A 229 -6.02 9.47 4.02
CA ALA A 229 -5.05 8.56 3.41
C ALA A 229 -5.71 7.33 2.76
N ARG A 230 -5.11 6.82 1.69
CA ARG A 230 -5.41 5.46 1.19
C ARG A 230 -4.58 4.43 1.94
N GLN A 231 -5.24 3.40 2.43
CA GLN A 231 -4.63 2.27 3.13
C GLN A 231 -4.93 0.95 2.41
N TRP A 232 -3.91 0.11 2.24
CA TRP A 232 -4.04 -1.25 1.71
C TRP A 232 -3.31 -2.26 2.60
N TYR A 233 -3.96 -3.40 2.87
CA TYR A 233 -3.41 -4.48 3.68
C TYR A 233 -3.52 -5.83 2.97
N THR A 234 -2.52 -6.68 3.14
CA THR A 234 -2.57 -8.12 2.84
C THR A 234 -2.00 -8.93 3.99
N ALA A 235 -2.73 -9.97 4.42
CA ALA A 235 -2.26 -10.93 5.42
C ALA A 235 -1.24 -11.92 4.86
N LEU A 236 -1.18 -12.08 3.53
CA LEU A 236 -0.26 -12.98 2.86
C LEU A 236 1.18 -12.47 2.92
N GLY A 237 2.16 -13.40 2.83
CA GLY A 237 3.58 -13.05 2.74
C GLY A 237 4.43 -13.58 3.88
N HIS A 238 4.08 -14.73 4.48
CA HIS A 238 4.87 -15.36 5.55
C HIS A 238 6.20 -15.92 5.04
N ASP A 239 6.20 -16.62 3.92
CA ASP A 239 7.39 -17.31 3.40
C ASP A 239 8.29 -16.42 2.56
N SER A 240 9.60 -16.69 2.60
CA SER A 240 10.58 -16.00 1.76
C SER A 240 10.31 -16.19 0.27
N GLU A 241 9.91 -17.38 -0.12
CA GLU A 241 9.63 -17.80 -1.49
C GLU A 241 8.40 -17.10 -2.07
N THR A 242 7.46 -16.68 -1.22
CA THR A 242 6.26 -15.93 -1.64
C THR A 242 6.65 -14.62 -2.34
N TYR A 243 7.76 -13.99 -1.93
CA TYR A 243 8.24 -12.74 -2.54
C TYR A 243 8.92 -12.93 -3.90
N ASP A 244 9.22 -14.17 -4.30
CA ASP A 244 9.70 -14.52 -5.64
C ASP A 244 8.54 -14.93 -6.58
N ASP A 245 7.33 -15.21 -6.05
CA ASP A 245 6.15 -15.56 -6.84
C ASP A 245 5.66 -14.37 -7.67
N PRO A 246 5.56 -14.51 -9.03
CA PRO A 246 5.12 -13.40 -9.88
C PRO A 246 3.70 -12.93 -9.59
N THR A 247 2.81 -13.82 -9.13
CA THR A 247 1.42 -13.51 -8.81
C THR A 247 1.36 -12.64 -7.56
N PHE A 248 2.10 -13.02 -6.51
CA PHE A 248 2.20 -12.23 -5.29
C PHE A 248 2.86 -10.87 -5.53
N ARG A 249 3.94 -10.82 -6.31
CA ARG A 249 4.59 -9.56 -6.69
C ARG A 249 3.64 -8.63 -7.45
N LYS A 250 2.80 -9.17 -8.34
CA LYS A 250 1.77 -8.39 -9.04
C LYS A 250 0.68 -7.90 -8.08
N HIS A 251 0.34 -8.70 -7.07
CA HIS A 251 -0.57 -8.33 -6.00
C HIS A 251 -0.03 -7.15 -5.18
N LEU A 252 1.23 -7.21 -4.73
CA LEU A 252 1.92 -6.11 -4.03
C LEU A 252 1.99 -4.85 -4.90
N ARG A 253 2.38 -5.00 -6.17
CA ARG A 253 2.42 -3.87 -7.12
C ARG A 253 1.07 -3.17 -7.22
N GLY A 254 -0.02 -3.93 -7.32
CA GLY A 254 -1.37 -3.37 -7.40
C GLY A 254 -1.78 -2.60 -6.14
N GLY A 255 -1.42 -3.10 -4.95
CA GLY A 255 -1.62 -2.40 -3.68
C GLY A 255 -0.84 -1.08 -3.61
N ILE A 256 0.44 -1.10 -4.02
CA ILE A 256 1.30 0.09 -4.11
C ILE A 256 0.69 1.13 -5.06
N PHE A 257 0.23 0.70 -6.24
CA PHE A 257 -0.37 1.58 -7.24
C PHE A 257 -1.64 2.26 -6.74
N TRP A 258 -2.50 1.49 -6.09
CA TRP A 258 -3.73 2.04 -5.54
C TRP A 258 -3.44 3.09 -4.46
N VAL A 259 -2.52 2.80 -3.53
CA VAL A 259 -2.15 3.72 -2.46
C VAL A 259 -1.49 5.00 -3.00
N LEU A 260 -0.61 4.87 -4.00
CA LEU A 260 0.07 6.01 -4.63
C LEU A 260 -0.79 6.77 -5.65
N LYS A 261 -2.05 6.36 -5.89
CA LYS A 261 -2.96 6.93 -6.91
C LYS A 261 -2.35 6.88 -8.31
N MET A 262 -1.70 5.74 -8.65
CA MET A 262 -1.04 5.48 -9.94
C MET A 262 -1.84 4.51 -10.82
N GLU A 263 -3.01 4.06 -10.38
CA GLU A 263 -3.94 3.27 -11.18
C GLU A 263 -4.49 4.08 -12.36
N LYS A 264 -4.56 3.44 -13.53
CA LYS A 264 -5.14 4.02 -14.74
C LYS A 264 -6.53 3.46 -14.95
#